data_3d508719f58215d759a26fac0f759f99
#
_entry.id   3d508719f58215d759a26fac0f759f99
#
_cell.length_a   1.000
_cell.length_b   1.000
_cell.length_c   1.000
_cell.angle_alpha   90.00
_cell.angle_beta   90.00
_cell.angle_gamma   90.00
#
_symmetry.space_group_name_H-M   'P 1'
#
loop_
_entity.id
_entity.type
_entity.pdbx_description
1 polymer ?
#
loop_
_entity_poly.entity_id
_entity_poly.type
_entity_poly.pdbx_seq_one_letter_code
_entity_poly.pdbx_strand_id
1 'polypeptide(L)'
;AMCPPVRIAHTGMLFHWKGKSSAAPVVLMAHYDVVPVDEAGWKHPPFCGEVFDGELWGRGTLDTKITLLGILEAAERLMSEGFVPRNDVYFSFSGDEEVSGPSAPAIVEYLKERGVRPAMVVDEGGAVVDGVFPGVKQPIAVVGIGEKGFMNVELTARAAGGHASTPAVPSTLGMLCRAVADCEKH
;
A
#
# COMPACT_ATOMS: atom_id res chain seq x y z
N ALA A 1 13.03 -0.72 -24.85
CA ALA A 1 12.04 -1.73 -24.48
C ALA A 1 12.12 -2.02 -23.00
N MET A 2 10.99 -2.31 -22.39
CA MET A 2 10.92 -2.76 -20.99
C MET A 2 11.45 -4.20 -20.89
N CYS A 3 12.27 -4.48 -19.88
CA CYS A 3 12.70 -5.85 -19.62
C CYS A 3 11.54 -6.69 -19.10
N PRO A 4 11.52 -8.02 -19.34
CA PRO A 4 10.57 -8.90 -18.66
C PRO A 4 10.62 -8.71 -17.15
N PRO A 5 9.49 -8.86 -16.43
CA PRO A 5 9.47 -8.68 -14.99
C PRO A 5 10.33 -9.71 -14.27
N VAL A 6 11.06 -9.26 -13.27
CA VAL A 6 11.68 -10.14 -12.27
C VAL A 6 10.61 -10.45 -11.23
N ARG A 7 10.36 -11.74 -10.98
CA ARG A 7 9.49 -12.17 -9.88
C ARG A 7 10.28 -12.24 -8.59
N ILE A 8 9.79 -11.60 -7.55
CA ILE A 8 10.46 -11.45 -6.26
C ILE A 8 9.48 -11.86 -5.18
N ALA A 9 9.94 -12.69 -4.22
CA ALA A 9 9.08 -13.34 -3.27
C ALA A 9 7.93 -14.09 -3.98
N HIS A 10 6.71 -14.11 -3.44
CA HIS A 10 5.60 -14.87 -4.03
C HIS A 10 4.82 -14.06 -5.05
N THR A 11 4.61 -12.78 -4.79
CA THR A 11 3.72 -11.92 -5.56
C THR A 11 4.39 -10.69 -6.12
N GLY A 12 5.61 -10.35 -5.69
CA GLY A 12 6.32 -9.18 -6.17
C GLY A 12 6.72 -9.29 -7.64
N MET A 13 6.48 -8.23 -8.40
CA MET A 13 6.88 -8.08 -9.78
C MET A 13 7.65 -6.77 -9.94
N LEU A 14 8.88 -6.86 -10.44
CA LEU A 14 9.71 -5.69 -10.72
C LEU A 14 10.00 -5.61 -12.22
N PHE A 15 9.54 -4.53 -12.86
CA PHE A 15 9.90 -4.21 -14.22
C PHE A 15 10.97 -3.14 -14.25
N HIS A 16 11.83 -3.17 -15.25
CA HIS A 16 12.87 -2.18 -15.47
C HIS A 16 12.75 -1.59 -16.89
N TRP A 17 12.45 -0.31 -16.96
CA TRP A 17 12.50 0.47 -18.18
C TRP A 17 13.79 1.29 -18.21
N LYS A 18 14.72 0.84 -19.02
CA LYS A 18 16.05 1.45 -19.12
C LYS A 18 15.95 2.84 -19.75
N GLY A 19 16.48 3.80 -19.05
CA GLY A 19 16.64 5.18 -19.49
C GLY A 19 18.00 5.45 -20.14
N LYS A 20 18.31 6.72 -20.36
CA LYS A 20 19.60 7.20 -20.85
C LYS A 20 20.68 7.16 -19.76
N SER A 21 20.31 7.12 -18.49
CA SER A 21 21.17 7.08 -17.33
C SER A 21 20.56 6.23 -16.22
N SER A 22 21.38 5.47 -15.52
CA SER A 22 20.99 4.73 -14.31
C SER A 22 21.20 5.54 -13.02
N ALA A 23 21.75 6.75 -13.11
CA ALA A 23 21.88 7.64 -11.96
C ALA A 23 20.51 8.20 -11.60
N ALA A 24 20.14 8.20 -10.34
CA ALA A 24 18.88 8.78 -9.85
C ALA A 24 17.60 8.20 -10.50
N PRO A 25 17.37 6.87 -10.47
CA PRO A 25 16.18 6.24 -11.02
C PRO A 25 14.90 6.63 -10.27
N VAL A 26 13.76 6.40 -10.91
CA VAL A 26 12.44 6.59 -10.32
C VAL A 26 11.81 5.20 -10.11
N VAL A 27 11.13 5.02 -8.99
CA VAL A 27 10.30 3.83 -8.73
C VAL A 27 8.84 4.26 -8.68
N LEU A 28 8.00 3.60 -9.47
CA LEU A 28 6.55 3.74 -9.43
C LEU A 28 5.97 2.47 -8.82
N MET A 29 5.15 2.63 -7.78
CA MET A 29 4.60 1.51 -7.02
C MET A 29 3.09 1.41 -7.21
N ALA A 30 2.57 0.22 -7.08
CA ALA A 30 1.16 -0.09 -6.91
C ALA A 30 1.01 -1.53 -6.41
N HIS A 31 -0.16 -1.86 -5.87
CA HIS A 31 -0.49 -3.24 -5.54
C HIS A 31 -1.68 -3.76 -6.36
N TYR A 32 -1.84 -5.08 -6.42
CA TYR A 32 -2.91 -5.71 -7.18
C TYR A 32 -3.75 -6.70 -6.38
N ASP A 33 -3.40 -6.94 -5.12
CA ASP A 33 -4.26 -7.59 -4.15
C ASP A 33 -5.36 -6.64 -3.66
N VAL A 34 -6.28 -7.15 -2.89
CA VAL A 34 -7.43 -6.41 -2.39
C VAL A 34 -7.88 -6.97 -1.04
N VAL A 35 -8.43 -6.12 -0.18
CA VAL A 35 -9.06 -6.56 1.06
C VAL A 35 -10.31 -7.43 0.80
N PRO A 36 -10.68 -8.32 1.74
CA PRO A 36 -11.93 -9.06 1.67
C PRO A 36 -13.16 -8.14 1.57
N VAL A 37 -14.27 -8.68 1.10
CA VAL A 37 -15.54 -7.95 0.98
C VAL A 37 -16.64 -8.65 1.78
N ASP A 38 -17.53 -7.84 2.35
CA ASP A 38 -18.87 -8.27 2.74
C ASP A 38 -19.83 -7.91 1.59
N GLU A 39 -20.28 -8.91 0.84
CA GLU A 39 -21.09 -8.71 -0.35
C GLU A 39 -22.45 -8.04 -0.05
N ALA A 40 -22.96 -8.19 1.18
CA ALA A 40 -24.26 -7.64 1.58
C ALA A 40 -24.35 -6.11 1.48
N GLY A 41 -23.20 -5.41 1.53
CA GLY A 41 -23.12 -3.95 1.42
C GLY A 41 -22.96 -3.42 -0.01
N TRP A 42 -22.86 -4.30 -1.02
CA TRP A 42 -22.57 -3.89 -2.39
C TRP A 42 -23.83 -3.76 -3.25
N LYS A 43 -23.93 -2.65 -3.99
CA LYS A 43 -25.03 -2.42 -4.97
C LYS A 43 -24.88 -3.34 -6.19
N HIS A 44 -23.66 -3.65 -6.59
CA HIS A 44 -23.32 -4.55 -7.69
C HIS A 44 -22.29 -5.58 -7.19
N PRO A 45 -22.14 -6.75 -7.83
CA PRO A 45 -21.19 -7.75 -7.36
C PRO A 45 -19.76 -7.19 -7.22
N PRO A 46 -19.08 -7.38 -6.09
CA PRO A 46 -17.82 -6.69 -5.79
C PRO A 46 -16.65 -7.12 -6.69
N PHE A 47 -16.77 -8.20 -7.42
CA PHE A 47 -15.72 -8.70 -8.33
C PHE A 47 -16.19 -8.78 -9.78
N CYS A 48 -17.26 -8.07 -10.16
CA CYS A 48 -17.76 -8.10 -11.54
C CYS A 48 -16.84 -7.35 -12.52
N GLY A 49 -16.23 -6.24 -12.11
CA GLY A 49 -15.42 -5.43 -13.01
C GLY A 49 -16.21 -4.81 -14.17
N GLU A 50 -17.49 -4.56 -13.97
CA GLU A 50 -18.38 -4.04 -15.00
C GLU A 50 -18.64 -2.54 -14.82
N VAL A 51 -19.07 -1.89 -15.89
CA VAL A 51 -19.43 -0.47 -15.88
C VAL A 51 -20.93 -0.32 -15.72
N PHE A 52 -21.35 0.37 -14.65
CA PHE A 52 -22.72 0.75 -14.38
C PHE A 52 -22.82 2.27 -14.27
N ASP A 53 -23.73 2.86 -15.01
CA ASP A 53 -23.96 4.32 -14.99
C ASP A 53 -22.68 5.17 -15.24
N GLY A 54 -21.72 4.62 -16.02
CA GLY A 54 -20.45 5.29 -16.32
C GLY A 54 -19.35 5.09 -15.28
N GLU A 55 -19.59 4.31 -14.24
CA GLU A 55 -18.65 3.99 -13.17
C GLU A 55 -18.20 2.53 -13.27
N LEU A 56 -16.89 2.28 -13.17
CA LEU A 56 -16.32 0.93 -13.09
C LEU A 56 -16.45 0.40 -11.65
N TRP A 57 -17.25 -0.64 -11.48
CA TRP A 57 -17.51 -1.25 -10.18
C TRP A 57 -16.62 -2.46 -9.94
N GLY A 58 -16.00 -2.49 -8.76
CA GLY A 58 -15.24 -3.65 -8.30
C GLY A 58 -14.33 -3.33 -7.12
N ARG A 59 -14.16 -4.28 -6.21
CA ARG A 59 -13.13 -4.20 -5.17
C ARG A 59 -11.75 -4.11 -5.84
N GLY A 60 -10.95 -3.11 -5.45
CA GLY A 60 -9.64 -2.86 -6.03
C GLY A 60 -9.63 -1.95 -7.25
N THR A 61 -10.79 -1.49 -7.77
CA THR A 61 -10.80 -0.52 -8.87
C THR A 61 -10.20 0.80 -8.46
N LEU A 62 -10.44 1.27 -7.24
CA LEU A 62 -9.89 2.50 -6.70
C LEU A 62 -8.57 2.25 -5.96
N ASP A 63 -8.52 1.23 -5.12
CA ASP A 63 -7.41 0.84 -4.29
C ASP A 63 -6.87 -0.54 -4.72
N THR A 64 -5.79 -0.64 -5.50
CA THR A 64 -5.21 0.48 -6.30
C THR A 64 -4.92 0.04 -7.74
N LYS A 65 -5.76 -0.86 -8.30
CA LYS A 65 -5.60 -1.34 -9.70
C LYS A 65 -5.65 -0.21 -10.73
N ILE A 66 -6.34 0.91 -10.42
CA ILE A 66 -6.36 2.07 -11.31
C ILE A 66 -4.96 2.70 -11.43
N THR A 67 -4.21 2.77 -10.34
CA THR A 67 -2.83 3.27 -10.31
C THR A 67 -1.93 2.35 -11.13
N LEU A 68 -2.03 1.04 -10.89
CA LEU A 68 -1.28 0.03 -11.65
C LEU A 68 -1.55 0.12 -13.15
N LEU A 69 -2.83 0.15 -13.54
CA LEU A 69 -3.24 0.28 -14.94
C LEU A 69 -2.72 1.58 -15.54
N GLY A 70 -2.91 2.70 -14.86
CA GLY A 70 -2.45 4.01 -15.32
C GLY A 70 -0.94 4.07 -15.56
N ILE A 71 -0.15 3.45 -14.67
CA ILE A 71 1.31 3.34 -14.83
C ILE A 71 1.67 2.53 -16.08
N LEU A 72 1.04 1.38 -16.28
CA LEU A 72 1.32 0.50 -17.42
C LEU A 72 0.89 1.13 -18.75
N GLU A 73 -0.31 1.68 -18.82
CA GLU A 73 -0.83 2.36 -20.02
C GLU A 73 0.01 3.57 -20.41
N ALA A 74 0.41 4.38 -19.42
CA ALA A 74 1.30 5.51 -19.67
C ALA A 74 2.67 5.06 -20.19
N ALA A 75 3.23 4.00 -19.62
CA ALA A 75 4.51 3.45 -20.07
C ALA A 75 4.42 2.88 -21.49
N GLU A 76 3.36 2.11 -21.79
CA GLU A 76 3.15 1.52 -23.12
C GLU A 76 2.97 2.61 -24.18
N ARG A 77 2.14 3.61 -23.91
CA ARG A 77 1.94 4.75 -24.79
C ARG A 77 3.24 5.47 -25.09
N LEU A 78 4.01 5.85 -24.06
CA LEU A 78 5.28 6.54 -24.24
C LEU A 78 6.29 5.69 -25.00
N MET A 79 6.35 4.38 -24.77
CA MET A 79 7.22 3.47 -25.51
C MET A 79 6.79 3.36 -26.98
N SER A 80 5.49 3.34 -27.28
CA SER A 80 4.98 3.31 -28.66
C SER A 80 5.33 4.59 -29.43
N GLU A 81 5.43 5.71 -28.73
CA GLU A 81 5.87 7.01 -29.28
C GLU A 81 7.40 7.12 -29.40
N GLY A 82 8.15 6.07 -29.03
CA GLY A 82 9.62 6.06 -29.08
C GLY A 82 10.29 6.84 -27.96
N PHE A 83 9.55 7.19 -26.90
CA PHE A 83 10.11 7.91 -25.76
C PHE A 83 11.12 7.05 -25.00
N VAL A 84 12.24 7.64 -24.65
CA VAL A 84 13.26 7.04 -23.77
C VAL A 84 13.42 7.91 -22.53
N PRO A 85 13.17 7.39 -21.33
CA PRO A 85 13.31 8.17 -20.10
C PRO A 85 14.72 8.73 -19.92
N ARG A 86 14.85 9.87 -19.27
CA ARG A 86 16.15 10.42 -18.91
C ARG A 86 16.90 9.49 -17.97
N ASN A 87 16.22 9.00 -16.94
CA ASN A 87 16.76 8.06 -15.97
C ASN A 87 15.96 6.76 -16.02
N ASP A 88 16.55 5.70 -15.49
CA ASP A 88 15.86 4.41 -15.36
C ASP A 88 14.57 4.56 -14.57
N VAL A 89 13.53 3.83 -15.00
CA VAL A 89 12.26 3.74 -14.29
C VAL A 89 12.03 2.28 -13.90
N TYR A 90 11.72 2.07 -12.64
CA TYR A 90 11.31 0.78 -12.12
C TYR A 90 9.80 0.82 -11.81
N PHE A 91 9.11 -0.26 -12.17
CA PHE A 91 7.72 -0.46 -11.73
C PHE A 91 7.71 -1.61 -10.73
N SER A 92 7.31 -1.31 -9.52
CA SER A 92 7.28 -2.22 -8.37
C SER A 92 5.84 -2.55 -8.04
N PHE A 93 5.41 -3.76 -8.34
CA PHE A 93 4.05 -4.21 -8.06
C PHE A 93 4.06 -5.36 -7.07
N SER A 94 3.20 -5.29 -6.06
CA SER A 94 3.00 -6.33 -5.05
C SER A 94 1.57 -6.86 -5.05
N GLY A 95 1.38 -8.08 -4.62
CA GLY A 95 0.08 -8.72 -4.49
C GLY A 95 -0.18 -9.21 -3.06
N ASP A 96 0.42 -8.53 -2.07
CA ASP A 96 0.32 -8.82 -0.65
C ASP A 96 0.46 -7.56 0.21
N GLU A 97 0.11 -6.40 -0.36
CA GLU A 97 0.21 -5.11 0.32
C GLU A 97 -0.78 -5.05 1.48
N GLU A 98 -2.03 -5.39 1.23
CA GLU A 98 -3.17 -5.33 2.15
C GLU A 98 -3.02 -6.21 3.42
N VAL A 99 -2.03 -7.08 3.40
CA VAL A 99 -1.66 -7.93 4.54
C VAL A 99 -0.25 -7.65 5.05
N SER A 100 0.37 -6.54 4.64
CA SER A 100 1.75 -6.17 4.97
C SER A 100 2.73 -7.30 4.64
N GLY A 101 2.58 -7.90 3.47
CA GLY A 101 3.34 -9.06 3.04
C GLY A 101 4.79 -8.76 2.66
N PRO A 102 5.58 -9.80 2.36
CA PRO A 102 7.02 -9.68 2.17
C PRO A 102 7.45 -9.13 0.80
N SER A 103 6.53 -8.96 -0.16
CA SER A 103 6.92 -8.67 -1.55
C SER A 103 7.56 -7.29 -1.71
N ALA A 104 6.97 -6.25 -1.15
CA ALA A 104 7.55 -4.90 -1.24
C ALA A 104 8.90 -4.80 -0.51
N PRO A 105 9.08 -5.27 0.72
CA PRO A 105 10.39 -5.34 1.37
C PRO A 105 11.43 -6.14 0.57
N ALA A 106 11.05 -7.27 -0.02
CA ALA A 106 11.95 -8.08 -0.83
C ALA A 106 12.40 -7.36 -2.11
N ILE A 107 11.52 -6.59 -2.74
CA ILE A 107 11.88 -5.74 -3.88
C ILE A 107 12.88 -4.65 -3.46
N VAL A 108 12.69 -4.04 -2.30
CA VAL A 108 13.62 -3.05 -1.76
C VAL A 108 15.02 -3.65 -1.57
N GLU A 109 15.12 -4.83 -0.94
CA GLU A 109 16.42 -5.51 -0.76
C GLU A 109 17.04 -5.91 -2.10
N TYR A 110 16.23 -6.41 -3.06
CA TYR A 110 16.69 -6.72 -4.41
C TYR A 110 17.33 -5.52 -5.11
N LEU A 111 16.69 -4.34 -5.02
CA LEU A 111 17.22 -3.09 -5.59
C LEU A 111 18.47 -2.61 -4.86
N LYS A 112 18.48 -2.70 -3.54
CA LYS A 112 19.60 -2.32 -2.68
C LYS A 112 20.85 -3.14 -2.94
N GLU A 113 20.73 -4.46 -3.06
CA GLU A 113 21.82 -5.37 -3.42
C GLU A 113 22.48 -5.02 -4.77
N ARG A 114 21.72 -4.38 -5.68
CA ARG A 114 22.18 -3.94 -6.99
C ARG A 114 22.64 -2.49 -7.02
N GLY A 115 22.74 -1.87 -5.85
CA GLY A 115 23.20 -0.48 -5.71
C GLY A 115 22.20 0.55 -6.27
N VAL A 116 20.97 0.16 -6.53
CA VAL A 116 19.94 1.08 -7.02
C VAL A 116 19.51 2.01 -5.89
N ARG A 117 19.68 3.32 -6.13
CA ARG A 117 19.28 4.37 -5.19
C ARG A 117 18.31 5.30 -5.90
N PRO A 118 17.00 5.12 -5.69
CA PRO A 118 16.01 5.96 -6.34
C PRO A 118 16.09 7.41 -5.85
N ALA A 119 15.94 8.34 -6.79
CA ALA A 119 15.77 9.76 -6.47
C ALA A 119 14.35 10.05 -6.01
N MET A 120 13.39 9.25 -6.46
CA MET A 120 11.99 9.40 -6.13
C MET A 120 11.31 8.02 -6.16
N VAL A 121 10.45 7.81 -5.19
CA VAL A 121 9.50 6.69 -5.14
C VAL A 121 8.11 7.31 -5.12
N VAL A 122 7.24 6.86 -6.00
CA VAL A 122 5.84 7.30 -6.07
C VAL A 122 4.98 6.08 -5.81
N ASP A 123 4.13 6.21 -4.82
CA ASP A 123 3.17 5.21 -4.39
C ASP A 123 1.76 5.82 -4.38
N GLU A 124 0.80 5.09 -3.91
CA GLU A 124 -0.57 5.53 -3.72
C GLU A 124 -0.77 6.41 -2.48
N GLY A 125 -2.02 6.71 -2.12
CA GLY A 125 -2.39 7.36 -0.85
C GLY A 125 -2.59 8.86 -0.94
N GLY A 126 -2.52 9.46 -2.11
CA GLY A 126 -2.90 10.85 -2.34
C GLY A 126 -4.39 11.02 -2.64
N ALA A 127 -4.92 12.21 -2.42
CA ALA A 127 -6.30 12.55 -2.78
C ALA A 127 -6.42 14.00 -3.24
N VAL A 128 -7.38 14.25 -4.12
CA VAL A 128 -7.87 15.61 -4.35
C VAL A 128 -9.11 15.81 -3.49
N VAL A 129 -9.05 16.75 -2.58
CA VAL A 129 -10.11 17.05 -1.62
C VAL A 129 -10.67 18.45 -1.83
N ASP A 130 -11.97 18.61 -1.61
CA ASP A 130 -12.67 19.88 -1.72
C ASP A 130 -13.39 20.21 -0.42
N GLY A 131 -13.32 21.48 0.00
CA GLY A 131 -14.01 21.97 1.19
C GLY A 131 -13.49 21.44 2.55
N VAL A 132 -12.38 20.69 2.57
CA VAL A 132 -11.84 20.07 3.80
C VAL A 132 -11.00 21.06 4.61
N PHE A 133 -10.31 22.00 3.96
CA PHE A 133 -9.44 22.94 4.63
C PHE A 133 -10.13 24.29 4.85
N PRO A 134 -10.25 24.78 6.11
CA PRO A 134 -10.88 26.07 6.39
C PRO A 134 -10.25 27.23 5.62
N GLY A 135 -11.07 28.03 4.97
CA GLY A 135 -10.63 29.22 4.22
C GLY A 135 -10.12 28.94 2.79
N VAL A 136 -10.01 27.70 2.37
CA VAL A 136 -9.64 27.33 1.00
C VAL A 136 -10.89 26.97 0.22
N LYS A 137 -11.06 27.62 -0.94
CA LYS A 137 -12.25 27.44 -1.82
C LYS A 137 -11.99 26.55 -3.04
N GLN A 138 -10.72 26.26 -3.33
CA GLN A 138 -10.32 25.43 -4.46
C GLN A 138 -10.11 23.99 -4.00
N PRO A 139 -10.30 22.99 -4.88
CA PRO A 139 -9.82 21.66 -4.66
C PRO A 139 -8.31 21.63 -4.39
N ILE A 140 -7.86 20.82 -3.45
CA ILE A 140 -6.46 20.68 -3.04
C ILE A 140 -6.01 19.25 -3.33
N ALA A 141 -4.92 19.11 -4.09
CA ALA A 141 -4.22 17.85 -4.20
C ALA A 141 -3.33 17.66 -2.95
N VAL A 142 -3.63 16.64 -2.16
CA VAL A 142 -2.82 16.27 -0.99
C VAL A 142 -1.79 15.24 -1.41
N VAL A 143 -0.52 15.56 -1.20
CA VAL A 143 0.61 14.67 -1.51
C VAL A 143 1.31 14.31 -0.21
N GLY A 144 1.29 13.03 0.16
CA GLY A 144 2.08 12.52 1.27
C GLY A 144 3.57 12.52 0.89
N ILE A 145 4.41 13.02 1.78
CA ILE A 145 5.87 13.06 1.58
C ILE A 145 6.63 12.17 2.55
N GLY A 146 5.92 11.39 3.35
CA GLY A 146 6.48 10.44 4.31
C GLY A 146 5.38 9.63 4.98
N GLU A 147 5.76 8.47 5.48
CA GLU A 147 4.88 7.53 6.18
C GLU A 147 5.20 7.50 7.66
N LYS A 148 4.17 7.29 8.48
CA LYS A 148 4.31 6.99 9.89
C LYS A 148 4.81 5.56 10.07
N GLY A 149 5.55 5.33 11.16
CA GLY A 149 5.87 3.97 11.56
C GLY A 149 4.62 3.19 11.96
N PHE A 150 4.61 1.91 11.67
CA PHE A 150 3.57 0.97 12.05
C PHE A 150 4.17 -0.13 12.95
N MET A 151 3.46 -0.53 13.99
CA MET A 151 3.82 -1.69 14.79
C MET A 151 2.57 -2.39 15.34
N ASN A 152 2.63 -3.71 15.39
CA ASN A 152 1.68 -4.53 16.14
C ASN A 152 2.19 -4.71 17.58
N VAL A 153 1.32 -4.51 18.56
CA VAL A 153 1.64 -4.71 19.97
C VAL A 153 0.72 -5.79 20.53
N GLU A 154 1.32 -6.85 21.08
CA GLU A 154 0.61 -7.88 21.82
C GLU A 154 0.77 -7.63 23.32
N LEU A 155 -0.35 -7.48 24.04
CA LEU A 155 -0.37 -7.34 25.48
C LEU A 155 -0.81 -8.67 26.10
N THR A 156 0.07 -9.31 26.87
CA THR A 156 -0.21 -10.57 27.54
C THR A 156 -0.13 -10.40 29.05
N ALA A 157 -1.22 -10.72 29.75
CA ALA A 157 -1.23 -10.79 31.21
C ALA A 157 -1.31 -12.24 31.69
N ARG A 158 -0.43 -12.62 32.60
CA ARG A 158 -0.38 -13.98 33.20
C ARG A 158 -0.44 -13.88 34.70
N ALA A 159 -1.19 -14.77 35.34
CA ALA A 159 -1.22 -14.92 36.79
C ALA A 159 -1.41 -16.39 37.18
N ALA A 160 -1.05 -16.75 38.39
CA ALA A 160 -1.40 -18.04 38.95
C ALA A 160 -2.93 -18.15 39.09
N GLY A 161 -3.48 -19.32 38.80
CA GLY A 161 -4.89 -19.60 39.00
C GLY A 161 -5.28 -19.48 40.50
N GLY A 162 -6.59 -19.31 40.76
CA GLY A 162 -7.12 -19.22 42.13
C GLY A 162 -8.57 -19.61 42.17
N HIS A 163 -9.15 -19.69 43.36
CA HIS A 163 -10.55 -20.02 43.54
C HIS A 163 -11.44 -18.81 43.19
N ALA A 164 -12.51 -19.03 42.45
CA ALA A 164 -13.38 -17.95 41.96
C ALA A 164 -14.03 -17.11 43.09
N SER A 165 -14.20 -17.67 44.31
CA SER A 165 -14.73 -16.93 45.48
C SER A 165 -13.74 -15.98 46.15
N THR A 166 -12.44 -16.11 45.81
CA THR A 166 -11.34 -15.29 46.37
C THR A 166 -10.46 -14.79 45.25
N PRO A 167 -11.00 -13.95 44.36
CA PRO A 167 -10.23 -13.48 43.19
C PRO A 167 -9.06 -12.61 43.59
N ALA A 168 -7.95 -12.73 42.92
CA ALA A 168 -6.83 -11.82 43.10
C ALA A 168 -7.20 -10.38 42.70
N VAL A 169 -6.71 -9.43 43.46
CA VAL A 169 -6.85 -7.97 43.16
C VAL A 169 -5.47 -7.38 43.02
N PRO A 170 -5.14 -6.83 41.83
CA PRO A 170 -5.92 -6.75 40.60
C PRO A 170 -6.07 -8.13 39.91
N SER A 171 -7.22 -8.38 39.26
CA SER A 171 -7.38 -9.55 38.43
C SER A 171 -6.52 -9.45 37.16
N THR A 172 -6.20 -10.60 36.54
CA THR A 172 -5.45 -10.65 35.28
C THR A 172 -6.11 -9.81 34.17
N LEU A 173 -7.44 -9.91 34.09
CA LEU A 173 -8.21 -9.08 33.15
C LEU A 173 -8.10 -7.60 33.52
N GLY A 174 -8.22 -7.24 34.78
CA GLY A 174 -8.09 -5.84 35.21
C GLY A 174 -6.68 -5.25 34.98
N MET A 175 -5.63 -6.07 35.02
CA MET A 175 -4.29 -5.65 34.62
C MET A 175 -4.21 -5.37 33.12
N LEU A 176 -4.77 -6.27 32.29
CA LEU A 176 -4.80 -6.11 30.84
C LEU A 176 -5.59 -4.87 30.41
N CYS A 177 -6.81 -4.69 30.97
CA CYS A 177 -7.63 -3.51 30.68
C CYS A 177 -6.93 -2.20 31.04
N ARG A 178 -6.20 -2.15 32.15
CA ARG A 178 -5.40 -0.96 32.52
C ARG A 178 -4.28 -0.70 31.53
N ALA A 179 -3.56 -1.74 31.13
CA ALA A 179 -2.48 -1.61 30.15
C ALA A 179 -2.99 -1.06 28.80
N VAL A 180 -4.14 -1.55 28.32
CA VAL A 180 -4.79 -1.03 27.10
C VAL A 180 -5.17 0.45 27.28
N ALA A 181 -5.85 0.79 28.39
CA ALA A 181 -6.25 2.16 28.66
C ALA A 181 -5.07 3.13 28.84
N ASP A 182 -3.92 2.63 29.28
CA ASP A 182 -2.70 3.45 29.36
C ASP A 182 -2.06 3.65 27.98
N CYS A 183 -2.11 2.66 27.08
CA CYS A 183 -1.68 2.84 25.69
C CYS A 183 -2.52 3.89 24.93
N GLU A 184 -3.83 4.02 25.23
CA GLU A 184 -4.69 5.03 24.61
C GLU A 184 -4.41 6.47 25.05
N LYS A 185 -3.69 6.67 26.18
CA LYS A 185 -3.38 8.01 26.72
C LYS A 185 -2.10 8.61 26.14
N HIS A 186 -1.30 7.81 25.47
CA HIS A 186 0.02 8.18 24.94
C HIS A 186 0.16 7.90 23.46
#